data_22626ced8664e0deb8533039c28ba70d
#
_entry.id   22626ced8664e0deb8533039c28ba70d
#
_cell.length_a   1.000
_cell.length_b   1.000
_cell.length_c   1.000
_cell.angle_alpha   90.00
_cell.angle_beta   90.00
_cell.angle_gamma   90.00
#
_symmetry.space_group_name_H-M   'P 1'
#
loop_
_entity.id
_entity.type
_entity.pdbx_description
1 polymer ?
#
loop_
_entity_poly.entity_id
_entity_poly.type
_entity_poly.pdbx_seq_one_letter_code
_entity_poly.pdbx_strand_id
1 'polypeptide(L)'
;MSKKATEFQKKEMSRMYRGKEIFKPLNTGWVDEHVACVREWVANIFFYRKGDTNIMIDAGYNYDRLEEKMGWLGIDPQSIRHIFITHQDTDHVGAVEADSPGLFRNAKLYISETENRYLTGEVRRKVIYHLYKLPQVTINNEGVLLTDGQILDIDGIKIE
;
A
#
# COMPACT_ATOMS: atom_id res chain seq x y z
N MET A 1 -18.61 18.24 -17.14
CA MET A 1 -18.31 16.81 -17.39
C MET A 1 -19.29 16.29 -18.44
N SER A 2 -18.82 15.69 -19.53
CA SER A 2 -19.71 15.20 -20.59
C SER A 2 -20.45 13.95 -20.13
N LYS A 3 -21.71 13.74 -20.62
CA LYS A 3 -22.51 12.51 -20.34
C LYS A 3 -21.72 11.22 -20.62
N LYS A 4 -20.80 11.22 -21.60
CA LYS A 4 -19.93 10.08 -21.93
C LYS A 4 -18.95 9.70 -20.81
N ALA A 5 -18.39 10.68 -20.11
CA ALA A 5 -17.49 10.41 -18.98
C ALA A 5 -18.24 9.76 -17.80
N THR A 6 -19.49 10.15 -17.57
CA THR A 6 -20.31 9.61 -16.48
C THR A 6 -20.72 8.15 -16.72
N GLU A 7 -21.05 7.76 -17.95
CA GLU A 7 -21.36 6.35 -18.29
C GLU A 7 -20.12 5.47 -18.25
N PHE A 8 -18.98 5.99 -18.72
CA PHE A 8 -17.70 5.29 -18.60
C PHE A 8 -17.34 5.06 -17.13
N GLN A 9 -17.44 6.10 -16.29
CA GLN A 9 -17.19 5.98 -14.84
C GLN A 9 -18.12 4.95 -14.19
N LYS A 10 -19.43 4.95 -14.51
CA LYS A 10 -20.36 3.94 -13.99
C LYS A 10 -19.99 2.52 -14.43
N LYS A 11 -19.55 2.35 -15.67
CA LYS A 11 -19.13 1.04 -16.20
C LYS A 11 -17.85 0.55 -15.54
N GLU A 12 -16.87 1.44 -15.33
CA GLU A 12 -15.64 1.09 -14.63
C GLU A 12 -15.88 0.85 -13.12
N MET A 13 -16.71 1.66 -12.47
CA MET A 13 -17.16 1.38 -11.10
C MET A 13 -17.86 0.03 -11.00
N SER A 14 -18.71 -0.34 -11.97
CA SER A 14 -19.37 -1.66 -11.95
C SER A 14 -18.37 -2.81 -12.12
N ARG A 15 -17.28 -2.62 -12.88
CA ARG A 15 -16.18 -3.58 -12.99
C ARG A 15 -15.38 -3.65 -11.69
N MET A 16 -15.13 -2.52 -11.04
CA MET A 16 -14.48 -2.47 -9.73
C MET A 16 -15.33 -3.14 -8.63
N TYR A 17 -16.67 -3.02 -8.71
CA TYR A 17 -17.59 -3.77 -7.83
C TYR A 17 -17.51 -5.28 -8.05
N ARG A 18 -17.36 -5.73 -9.29
CA ARG A 18 -17.09 -7.14 -9.61
C ARG A 18 -15.69 -7.59 -9.14
N GLY A 19 -14.75 -6.67 -9.00
CA GLY A 19 -13.42 -6.93 -8.47
C GLY A 19 -13.46 -7.56 -7.07
N LYS A 20 -14.44 -7.22 -6.23
CA LYS A 20 -14.63 -7.86 -4.91
C LYS A 20 -14.90 -9.37 -5.02
N GLU A 21 -15.53 -9.81 -6.11
CA GLU A 21 -15.81 -11.22 -6.36
C GLU A 21 -14.58 -11.94 -6.96
N ILE A 22 -13.73 -11.19 -7.68
CA ILE A 22 -12.54 -11.70 -8.37
C ILE A 22 -11.35 -11.77 -7.41
N PHE A 23 -11.05 -10.69 -6.70
CA PHE A 23 -9.83 -10.60 -5.87
C PHE A 23 -9.97 -11.28 -4.50
N LYS A 24 -11.19 -11.46 -3.99
CA LYS A 24 -11.48 -12.16 -2.71
C LYS A 24 -10.46 -11.85 -1.60
N PRO A 25 -10.23 -10.58 -1.24
CA PRO A 25 -9.25 -10.24 -0.21
C PRO A 25 -9.62 -10.92 1.12
N LEU A 26 -8.60 -11.29 1.88
CA LEU A 26 -8.76 -11.85 3.23
C LEU A 26 -9.49 -10.85 4.13
N ASN A 27 -10.28 -11.35 5.07
CA ASN A 27 -10.87 -10.50 6.09
C ASN A 27 -9.79 -9.97 7.03
N THR A 28 -10.01 -8.77 7.60
CA THR A 28 -9.14 -8.23 8.64
C THR A 28 -9.04 -9.20 9.80
N GLY A 29 -7.82 -9.55 10.19
CA GLY A 29 -7.55 -10.51 11.25
C GLY A 29 -6.09 -10.98 11.28
N TRP A 30 -5.76 -11.72 12.31
CA TRP A 30 -4.52 -12.49 12.38
C TRP A 30 -4.66 -13.76 11.53
N VAL A 31 -3.70 -13.96 10.65
CA VAL A 31 -3.59 -15.16 9.80
C VAL A 31 -2.91 -16.29 10.57
N ASP A 32 -1.86 -15.94 11.31
CA ASP A 32 -1.14 -16.81 12.25
C ASP A 32 -0.54 -15.97 13.40
N GLU A 33 0.40 -16.51 14.17
CA GLU A 33 1.04 -15.84 15.30
C GLU A 33 1.95 -14.66 14.89
N HIS A 34 2.37 -14.61 13.64
CA HIS A 34 3.28 -13.60 13.10
C HIS A 34 2.67 -12.69 12.05
N VAL A 35 1.66 -13.16 11.33
CA VAL A 35 1.08 -12.48 10.17
C VAL A 35 -0.32 -12.02 10.48
N ALA A 36 -0.55 -10.72 10.34
CA ALA A 36 -1.89 -10.14 10.33
C ALA A 36 -2.19 -9.51 8.97
N CYS A 37 -3.45 -9.33 8.65
CA CYS A 37 -3.86 -8.56 7.49
C CYS A 37 -4.99 -7.59 7.82
N VAL A 38 -4.98 -6.46 7.12
CA VAL A 38 -6.09 -5.52 7.06
C VAL A 38 -6.68 -5.57 5.65
N ARG A 39 -7.99 -5.79 5.57
CA ARG A 39 -8.71 -5.71 4.31
C ARG A 39 -8.99 -4.25 3.97
N GLU A 40 -8.44 -3.78 2.86
CA GLU A 40 -8.70 -2.48 2.27
C GLU A 40 -9.37 -2.66 0.91
N TRP A 41 -10.68 -2.57 0.87
CA TRP A 41 -11.52 -2.70 -0.31
C TRP A 41 -11.27 -3.98 -1.15
N VAL A 42 -10.36 -3.95 -2.13
CA VAL A 42 -10.02 -5.07 -3.03
C VAL A 42 -8.65 -5.67 -2.76
N ALA A 43 -7.88 -5.06 -1.87
CA ALA A 43 -6.52 -5.44 -1.52
C ALA A 43 -6.40 -5.78 -0.02
N ASN A 44 -5.29 -6.38 0.35
CA ASN A 44 -4.88 -6.55 1.74
C ASN A 44 -3.59 -5.80 1.99
N ILE A 45 -3.50 -5.22 3.18
CA ILE A 45 -2.24 -4.76 3.77
C ILE A 45 -1.81 -5.84 4.75
N PHE A 46 -0.55 -6.26 4.67
CA PHE A 46 -0.05 -7.29 5.56
C PHE A 46 0.89 -6.70 6.60
N PHE A 47 0.87 -7.32 7.77
CA PHE A 47 1.81 -7.03 8.87
C PHE A 47 2.51 -8.31 9.23
N TYR A 48 3.83 -8.23 9.39
CA TYR A 48 4.65 -9.31 9.93
C TYR A 48 5.27 -8.84 11.24
N ARG A 49 5.11 -9.62 12.32
CA ARG A 49 5.65 -9.34 13.65
C ARG A 49 6.55 -10.46 14.11
N LYS A 50 7.75 -10.08 14.56
CA LYS A 50 8.68 -11.00 15.23
C LYS A 50 9.38 -10.25 16.35
N GLY A 51 9.14 -10.65 17.61
CA GLY A 51 9.58 -9.88 18.77
C GLY A 51 9.01 -8.47 18.76
N ASP A 52 9.88 -7.47 18.86
CA ASP A 52 9.51 -6.05 18.84
C ASP A 52 9.51 -5.46 17.42
N THR A 53 9.90 -6.23 16.41
CA THR A 53 9.96 -5.76 15.02
C THR A 53 8.65 -5.98 14.31
N ASN A 54 8.07 -4.88 13.83
CA ASN A 54 6.85 -4.88 13.02
C ASN A 54 7.17 -4.34 11.61
N ILE A 55 6.87 -5.15 10.61
CA ILE A 55 7.02 -4.82 9.19
C ILE A 55 5.63 -4.74 8.57
N MET A 56 5.39 -3.73 7.76
CA MET A 56 4.15 -3.56 7.00
C MET A 56 4.42 -3.72 5.52
N ILE A 57 3.52 -4.37 4.78
CA ILE A 57 3.56 -4.53 3.33
C ILE A 57 2.35 -3.81 2.76
N ASP A 58 2.62 -2.79 1.96
CA ASP A 58 1.69 -1.78 1.46
C ASP A 58 1.05 -0.92 2.58
N ALA A 59 0.52 0.24 2.19
CA ALA A 59 -0.03 1.22 3.11
C ALA A 59 -1.49 1.60 2.80
N GLY A 60 -2.16 0.83 1.96
CA GLY A 60 -3.58 0.98 1.66
C GLY A 60 -3.95 2.31 1.03
N TYR A 61 -5.27 2.53 0.95
CA TYR A 61 -5.84 3.73 0.33
C TYR A 61 -6.19 4.82 1.36
N ASN A 62 -6.71 4.44 2.54
CA ASN A 62 -7.26 5.37 3.51
C ASN A 62 -6.67 5.15 4.90
N TYR A 63 -5.94 6.15 5.37
CA TYR A 63 -5.23 6.07 6.65
C TYR A 63 -6.15 5.97 7.87
N ASP A 64 -7.34 6.61 7.88
CA ASP A 64 -8.26 6.53 9.02
C ASP A 64 -8.79 5.11 9.21
N ARG A 65 -9.21 4.46 8.11
CA ARG A 65 -9.66 3.07 8.16
C ARG A 65 -8.53 2.09 8.48
N LEU A 66 -7.32 2.38 8.01
CA LEU A 66 -6.16 1.55 8.31
C LEU A 66 -5.83 1.63 9.79
N GLU A 67 -5.78 2.84 10.36
CA GLU A 67 -5.53 3.06 11.79
C GLU A 67 -6.58 2.36 12.67
N GLU A 68 -7.87 2.54 12.34
CA GLU A 68 -8.98 1.88 13.04
C GLU A 68 -8.80 0.35 13.06
N LYS A 69 -8.52 -0.25 11.90
CA LYS A 69 -8.37 -1.70 11.78
C LYS A 69 -7.08 -2.24 12.39
N MET A 70 -6.00 -1.46 12.38
CA MET A 70 -4.79 -1.77 13.14
C MET A 70 -5.10 -1.82 14.63
N GLY A 71 -5.94 -0.90 15.13
CA GLY A 71 -6.43 -0.92 16.50
C GLY A 71 -7.19 -2.22 16.85
N TRP A 72 -8.00 -2.75 15.93
CA TRP A 72 -8.68 -4.05 16.14
C TRP A 72 -7.68 -5.22 16.27
N LEU A 73 -6.52 -5.12 15.63
CA LEU A 73 -5.46 -6.13 15.66
C LEU A 73 -4.48 -5.94 16.83
N GLY A 74 -4.61 -4.85 17.60
CA GLY A 74 -3.65 -4.48 18.62
C GLY A 74 -2.28 -4.09 18.07
N ILE A 75 -2.25 -3.52 16.86
CA ILE A 75 -1.02 -3.04 16.22
C ILE A 75 -0.97 -1.53 16.36
N ASP A 76 0.03 -1.02 17.08
CA ASP A 76 0.29 0.42 17.18
C ASP A 76 0.97 0.89 15.88
N PRO A 77 0.35 1.86 15.15
CA PRO A 77 0.98 2.44 13.96
C PRO A 77 2.38 2.99 14.22
N GLN A 78 2.63 3.54 15.41
CA GLN A 78 3.93 4.10 15.76
C GLN A 78 5.01 3.02 15.96
N SER A 79 4.62 1.74 16.09
CA SER A 79 5.56 0.63 16.14
C SER A 79 6.10 0.21 14.77
N ILE A 80 5.44 0.65 13.69
CA ILE A 80 5.87 0.34 12.32
C ILE A 80 7.10 1.17 11.98
N ARG A 81 8.22 0.49 11.70
CA ARG A 81 9.50 1.10 11.31
C ARG A 81 9.88 0.79 9.86
N HIS A 82 9.28 -0.22 9.26
CA HIS A 82 9.61 -0.73 7.96
C HIS A 82 8.34 -0.97 7.15
N ILE A 83 8.22 -0.33 5.99
CA ILE A 83 7.08 -0.48 5.08
C ILE A 83 7.62 -0.86 3.71
N PHE A 84 7.24 -2.01 3.21
CA PHE A 84 7.56 -2.47 1.88
C PHE A 84 6.40 -2.13 0.94
N ILE A 85 6.67 -1.35 -0.08
CA ILE A 85 5.67 -0.95 -1.09
C ILE A 85 5.84 -1.86 -2.30
N THR A 86 4.79 -2.62 -2.62
CA THR A 86 4.79 -3.51 -3.77
C THR A 86 4.75 -2.74 -5.08
N HIS A 87 3.94 -1.68 -5.14
CA HIS A 87 3.86 -0.76 -6.26
C HIS A 87 3.22 0.58 -5.84
N GLN A 88 3.37 1.61 -6.68
CA GLN A 88 3.04 2.98 -6.34
C GLN A 88 1.55 3.36 -6.50
N ASP A 89 0.64 2.43 -6.77
CA ASP A 89 -0.77 2.77 -6.93
C ASP A 89 -1.36 3.28 -5.61
N THR A 90 -2.30 4.21 -5.67
CA THR A 90 -2.80 4.95 -4.49
C THR A 90 -3.44 4.05 -3.43
N ASP A 91 -3.93 2.88 -3.82
CA ASP A 91 -4.46 1.87 -2.89
C ASP A 91 -3.37 1.06 -2.17
N HIS A 92 -2.10 1.33 -2.47
CA HIS A 92 -0.93 0.72 -1.82
C HIS A 92 -0.05 1.72 -1.07
N VAL A 93 -0.16 3.02 -1.37
CA VAL A 93 0.67 4.07 -0.77
C VAL A 93 -0.12 5.16 -0.03
N GLY A 94 -1.45 5.09 -0.01
CA GLY A 94 -2.32 6.17 0.48
C GLY A 94 -2.05 6.60 1.92
N ALA A 95 -1.75 5.70 2.85
CA ALA A 95 -1.48 6.06 4.24
C ALA A 95 -0.07 6.63 4.49
N VAL A 96 0.82 6.62 3.48
CA VAL A 96 2.16 7.25 3.56
C VAL A 96 2.27 8.49 2.68
N GLU A 97 1.19 8.94 2.04
CA GLU A 97 1.15 10.21 1.32
C GLU A 97 1.54 11.38 2.22
N ALA A 98 2.19 12.38 1.62
CA ALA A 98 2.65 13.57 2.35
C ALA A 98 1.52 14.34 3.05
N ASP A 99 0.30 14.28 2.48
CA ASP A 99 -0.90 14.91 3.03
C ASP A 99 -1.57 14.08 4.14
N SER A 100 -1.11 12.84 4.36
CA SER A 100 -1.61 12.02 5.48
C SER A 100 -1.18 12.64 6.82
N PRO A 101 -1.87 12.34 7.94
CA PRO A 101 -1.52 12.88 9.26
C PRO A 101 -0.18 12.39 9.80
N GLY A 102 0.63 11.72 8.97
CA GLY A 102 1.95 11.23 9.33
C GLY A 102 1.92 10.03 10.27
N LEU A 103 0.93 9.17 10.09
CA LEU A 103 0.73 7.94 10.88
C LEU A 103 2.01 7.09 10.94
N PHE A 104 2.74 7.02 9.82
CA PHE A 104 3.96 6.23 9.67
C PHE A 104 5.21 7.09 9.40
N ARG A 105 5.25 8.34 9.87
CA ARG A 105 6.35 9.29 9.56
C ARG A 105 7.74 8.81 9.91
N ASN A 106 7.87 7.89 10.86
CA ASN A 106 9.13 7.35 11.33
C ASN A 106 9.53 6.03 10.64
N ALA A 107 8.71 5.55 9.72
CA ALA A 107 9.01 4.33 8.97
C ALA A 107 9.88 4.63 7.75
N LYS A 108 10.81 3.70 7.47
CA LYS A 108 11.52 3.66 6.18
C LYS A 108 10.64 2.96 5.16
N LEU A 109 10.61 3.50 3.94
CA LEU A 109 9.89 2.91 2.83
C LEU A 109 10.85 2.16 1.92
N TYR A 110 10.58 0.89 1.71
CA TYR A 110 11.31 0.03 0.80
C TYR A 110 10.51 -0.14 -0.48
N ILE A 111 11.07 0.25 -1.60
CA ILE A 111 10.40 0.22 -2.90
C ILE A 111 11.40 -0.14 -3.98
N SER A 112 10.98 -0.91 -5.00
CA SER A 112 11.86 -1.22 -6.11
C SER A 112 12.28 0.05 -6.88
N GLU A 113 13.47 0.06 -7.47
CA GLU A 113 13.94 1.16 -8.32
C GLU A 113 12.93 1.45 -9.45
N THR A 114 12.32 0.41 -10.01
CA THR A 114 11.32 0.55 -11.08
C THR A 114 10.08 1.29 -10.61
N GLU A 115 9.51 0.88 -9.48
CA GLU A 115 8.30 1.53 -8.94
C GLU A 115 8.61 2.93 -8.41
N ASN A 116 9.81 3.16 -7.88
CA ASN A 116 10.23 4.49 -7.45
C ASN A 116 10.23 5.50 -8.60
N ARG A 117 10.57 5.10 -9.82
CA ARG A 117 10.52 5.97 -11.01
C ARG A 117 9.08 6.43 -11.33
N TYR A 118 8.08 5.58 -11.04
CA TYR A 118 6.68 5.98 -11.14
C TYR A 118 6.28 6.90 -9.99
N LEU A 119 6.75 6.61 -8.78
CA LEU A 119 6.46 7.41 -7.59
C LEU A 119 7.01 8.84 -7.72
N THR A 120 8.25 9.00 -8.20
CA THR A 120 8.89 10.30 -8.42
C THR A 120 8.36 11.05 -9.66
N GLY A 121 7.55 10.40 -10.49
CA GLY A 121 7.03 10.95 -11.74
C GLY A 121 8.02 10.99 -12.87
N GLU A 122 9.21 10.38 -12.73
CA GLU A 122 10.17 10.20 -13.85
C GLU A 122 9.52 9.43 -15.00
N VAL A 123 8.78 8.37 -14.65
CA VAL A 123 7.94 7.61 -15.57
C VAL A 123 6.48 7.73 -15.12
N ARG A 124 5.58 7.86 -16.06
CA ARG A 124 4.15 7.92 -15.75
C ARG A 124 3.48 6.60 -16.13
N ARG A 125 2.87 5.95 -15.15
CA ARG A 125 2.02 4.79 -15.41
C ARG A 125 0.77 5.21 -16.17
N LYS A 126 0.56 4.59 -17.32
CA LYS A 126 -0.62 4.81 -18.14
C LYS A 126 -1.50 3.57 -18.03
N VAL A 127 -2.70 3.77 -17.53
CA VAL A 127 -3.73 2.72 -17.46
C VAL A 127 -4.82 2.98 -18.48
N ILE A 128 -5.48 1.91 -18.92
CA ILE A 128 -6.59 1.94 -19.87
C ILE A 128 -6.22 2.66 -21.19
N TYR A 129 -5.52 1.97 -22.06
CA TYR A 129 -5.15 2.46 -23.42
C TYR A 129 -4.47 3.82 -23.43
N HIS A 130 -3.68 4.14 -22.39
CA HIS A 130 -2.98 5.42 -22.24
C HIS A 130 -3.88 6.66 -22.02
N LEU A 131 -5.17 6.47 -21.76
CA LEU A 131 -6.12 7.56 -21.56
C LEU A 131 -6.15 8.10 -20.12
N TYR A 132 -5.74 7.29 -19.15
CA TYR A 132 -5.70 7.68 -17.74
C TYR A 132 -4.26 7.72 -17.23
N LYS A 133 -3.92 8.81 -16.55
CA LYS A 133 -2.70 8.91 -15.75
C LYS A 133 -3.11 8.70 -14.31
N LEU A 134 -2.48 7.77 -13.62
CA LEU A 134 -2.67 7.65 -12.18
C LEU A 134 -2.14 8.93 -11.49
N PRO A 135 -2.80 9.37 -10.41
CA PRO A 135 -2.30 10.47 -9.61
C PRO A 135 -0.86 10.17 -9.17
N GLN A 136 -0.05 11.19 -9.16
CA GLN A 136 1.28 11.09 -8.58
C GLN A 136 1.15 11.29 -7.07
N VAL A 137 1.76 10.40 -6.31
CA VAL A 137 1.81 10.45 -4.85
C VAL A 137 3.11 11.08 -4.41
N THR A 138 3.07 11.99 -3.46
CA THR A 138 4.27 12.55 -2.82
C THR A 138 4.44 11.89 -1.45
N ILE A 139 5.64 11.40 -1.17
CA ILE A 139 6.00 10.72 0.08
C ILE A 139 7.16 11.47 0.73
N ASN A 140 7.06 11.69 2.03
CA ASN A 140 8.09 12.38 2.83
C ASN A 140 8.98 11.41 3.64
N ASN A 141 8.67 10.12 3.65
CA ASN A 141 9.46 9.12 4.36
C ASN A 141 10.83 8.92 3.71
N GLU A 142 11.80 8.49 4.48
CA GLU A 142 13.09 8.01 3.96
C GLU A 142 12.86 6.79 3.07
N GLY A 143 13.25 6.89 1.80
CA GLY A 143 13.11 5.82 0.80
C GLY A 143 14.38 4.98 0.72
N VAL A 144 14.22 3.66 0.71
CA VAL A 144 15.27 2.67 0.43
C VAL A 144 14.95 1.99 -0.89
N LEU A 145 15.82 2.16 -1.89
CA LEU A 145 15.64 1.55 -3.20
C LEU A 145 16.10 0.09 -3.15
N LEU A 146 15.27 -0.78 -3.69
CA LEU A 146 15.52 -2.21 -3.79
C LEU A 146 15.84 -2.63 -5.21
N THR A 147 16.81 -3.52 -5.35
CA THR A 147 17.16 -4.19 -6.59
C THR A 147 16.70 -5.66 -6.56
N ASP A 148 16.51 -6.24 -7.73
CA ASP A 148 16.12 -7.65 -7.86
C ASP A 148 17.15 -8.59 -7.21
N GLY A 149 16.68 -9.57 -6.45
CA GLY A 149 17.52 -10.53 -5.72
C GLY A 149 18.27 -9.96 -4.51
N GLN A 150 17.96 -8.73 -4.09
CA GLN A 150 18.56 -8.13 -2.91
C GLN A 150 18.04 -8.81 -1.64
N ILE A 151 18.96 -9.22 -0.74
CA ILE A 151 18.61 -9.74 0.57
C ILE A 151 18.83 -8.64 1.60
N LEU A 152 17.81 -8.38 2.38
CA LEU A 152 17.86 -7.46 3.52
C LEU A 152 17.86 -8.27 4.82
N ASP A 153 18.53 -7.73 5.84
CA ASP A 153 18.40 -8.19 7.22
C ASP A 153 17.83 -7.04 8.06
N ILE A 154 16.64 -7.26 8.59
CA ILE A 154 15.96 -6.31 9.48
C ILE A 154 15.77 -7.00 10.82
N ASP A 155 16.61 -6.65 11.79
CA ASP A 155 16.57 -7.20 13.16
C ASP A 155 16.58 -8.74 13.19
N GLY A 156 17.36 -9.37 12.30
CA GLY A 156 17.45 -10.82 12.16
C GLY A 156 16.29 -11.46 11.35
N ILE A 157 15.46 -10.63 10.69
CA ILE A 157 14.46 -11.05 9.71
C ILE A 157 15.07 -10.89 8.33
N LYS A 158 15.29 -12.01 7.64
CA LYS A 158 15.79 -11.99 6.25
C LYS A 158 14.62 -11.84 5.29
N ILE A 159 14.74 -10.89 4.40
CA ILE A 159 13.74 -10.55 3.37
C ILE A 159 14.45 -10.56 2.03
N GLU A 160 13.92 -11.32 1.08
CA GLU A 160 14.36 -11.43 -0.31
C GLU A 160 13.25 -10.96 -1.24
#